data_26fef688ccd5082d619657ec7eceb82c
#
_entry.id   26fef688ccd5082d619657ec7eceb82c
#
_cell.length_a   1.000
_cell.length_b   1.000
_cell.length_c   1.000
_cell.angle_alpha   90.00
_cell.angle_beta   90.00
_cell.angle_gamma   90.00
#
_symmetry.space_group_name_H-M   'P 1'
#
loop_
_entity.id
_entity.type
_entity.pdbx_description
1 polymer ?
#
loop_
_entity_poly.entity_id
_entity_poly.type
_entity_poly.pdbx_seq_one_letter_code
_entity_poly.pdbx_strand_id
1 'polypeptide(L)'
;VSLLWFRRQLPAYATKFIDMILMVTADHGPAVSGAHNTIVAARAGKDLVSSLASGLLTIGPRFGGALDEAAAMFTTASNAGADAEVFVAEQRKANKLIMGIGHKIKSLSNPDKRVEIIKSYALEHFTDNTVLKFALAVEQVTTKKKANLILNVDGCIAVCFVDMLRSCGAFSNEEADDMIRNGCLNGL
;
A
#
# COMPACT_ATOMS: atom_id res chain seq x y z
N VAL A 1 -9.47 16.12 -0.35
CA VAL A 1 -8.30 15.38 0.19
C VAL A 1 -7.10 15.57 -0.73
N SER A 2 -7.16 15.18 -2.02
CA SER A 2 -6.04 15.22 -2.95
C SER A 2 -5.37 16.60 -3.08
N LEU A 3 -6.13 17.67 -3.16
CA LEU A 3 -5.59 19.02 -3.25
C LEU A 3 -4.83 19.45 -1.98
N LEU A 4 -5.33 19.07 -0.79
CA LEU A 4 -4.65 19.34 0.46
C LEU A 4 -3.35 18.53 0.59
N TRP A 5 -3.37 17.29 0.12
CA TRP A 5 -2.24 16.38 0.23
C TRP A 5 -1.12 16.73 -0.75
N PHE A 6 -1.47 16.87 -2.04
CA PHE A 6 -0.49 17.04 -3.11
C PHE A 6 -0.29 18.51 -3.54
N ARG A 7 -1.11 19.45 -3.04
CA ARG A 7 -1.13 20.86 -3.46
C ARG A 7 -1.29 21.04 -4.99
N ARG A 8 -1.83 20.03 -5.66
CA ARG A 8 -2.13 20.00 -7.09
C ARG A 8 -3.50 19.42 -7.33
N GLN A 9 -4.15 19.89 -8.37
CA GLN A 9 -5.39 19.29 -8.83
C GLN A 9 -5.08 18.03 -9.62
N LEU A 10 -5.60 16.90 -9.16
CA LEU A 10 -5.50 15.62 -9.86
C LEU A 10 -6.70 15.44 -10.80
N PRO A 11 -6.55 14.64 -11.88
CA PRO A 11 -7.68 14.26 -12.71
C PRO A 11 -8.75 13.50 -11.92
N ALA A 12 -9.99 13.53 -12.40
CA ALA A 12 -11.14 13.01 -11.67
C ALA A 12 -10.97 11.52 -11.26
N TYR A 13 -10.41 10.69 -12.14
CA TYR A 13 -10.19 9.28 -11.82
C TYR A 13 -9.17 9.08 -10.69
N ALA A 14 -8.11 9.90 -10.62
CA ALA A 14 -7.12 9.81 -9.56
C ALA A 14 -7.69 10.27 -8.21
N THR A 15 -8.49 11.34 -8.21
CA THR A 15 -9.22 11.77 -7.01
C THR A 15 -10.20 10.70 -6.53
N LYS A 16 -10.96 10.09 -7.45
CA LYS A 16 -11.88 8.99 -7.12
C LYS A 16 -11.15 7.75 -6.60
N PHE A 17 -9.97 7.46 -7.12
CA PHE A 17 -9.11 6.38 -6.60
C PHE A 17 -8.73 6.62 -5.14
N ILE A 18 -8.29 7.84 -4.79
CA ILE A 18 -7.94 8.20 -3.41
C ILE A 18 -9.16 8.06 -2.49
N ASP A 19 -10.32 8.59 -2.89
CA ASP A 19 -11.56 8.49 -2.11
C ASP A 19 -11.96 7.02 -1.90
N MET A 20 -11.83 6.19 -2.93
CA MET A 20 -12.10 4.76 -2.85
C MET A 20 -11.18 4.05 -1.86
N ILE A 21 -9.86 4.33 -1.89
CA ILE A 21 -8.91 3.76 -0.94
C ILE A 21 -9.30 4.14 0.49
N LEU A 22 -9.55 5.42 0.76
CA LEU A 22 -9.95 5.89 2.08
C LEU A 22 -11.24 5.20 2.57
N MET A 23 -12.20 4.97 1.68
CA MET A 23 -13.44 4.26 2.02
C MET A 23 -13.20 2.78 2.34
N VAL A 24 -12.43 2.06 1.53
CA VAL A 24 -12.22 0.61 1.73
C VAL A 24 -11.31 0.28 2.90
N THR A 25 -10.55 1.28 3.39
CA THR A 25 -9.64 1.15 4.54
C THR A 25 -10.14 1.84 5.81
N ALA A 26 -11.29 2.52 5.76
CA ALA A 26 -11.80 3.36 6.85
C ALA A 26 -12.09 2.60 8.15
N ASP A 27 -12.43 1.32 8.08
CA ASP A 27 -12.71 0.49 9.24
C ASP A 27 -11.80 -0.75 9.25
N HIS A 28 -10.96 -0.85 10.26
CA HIS A 28 -10.10 -2.01 10.51
C HIS A 28 -10.43 -2.69 11.86
N GLY A 29 -11.48 -2.24 12.51
CA GLY A 29 -11.96 -2.73 13.78
C GLY A 29 -11.16 -2.27 15.01
N PRO A 30 -11.67 -2.50 16.22
CA PRO A 30 -11.08 -2.00 17.46
C PRO A 30 -9.82 -2.75 17.90
N ALA A 31 -9.53 -3.91 17.30
CA ALA A 31 -8.39 -4.74 17.67
C ALA A 31 -7.07 -4.35 16.97
N VAL A 32 -7.12 -3.42 16.01
CA VAL A 32 -5.91 -2.87 15.40
C VAL A 32 -5.12 -2.04 16.41
N SER A 33 -3.80 -2.08 16.33
CA SER A 33 -2.90 -1.50 17.35
C SER A 33 -3.19 -0.03 17.66
N GLY A 34 -3.42 0.80 16.63
CA GLY A 34 -3.74 2.21 16.81
C GLY A 34 -5.06 2.44 17.55
N ALA A 35 -6.14 1.76 17.12
CA ALA A 35 -7.43 1.85 17.81
C ALA A 35 -7.34 1.34 19.25
N HIS A 36 -6.66 0.22 19.47
CA HIS A 36 -6.45 -0.34 20.79
C HIS A 36 -5.74 0.65 21.73
N ASN A 37 -4.62 1.23 21.29
CA ASN A 37 -3.89 2.21 22.11
C ASN A 37 -4.69 3.49 22.36
N THR A 38 -5.44 3.97 21.38
CA THR A 38 -6.36 5.10 21.55
C THR A 38 -7.40 4.80 22.65
N ILE A 39 -8.01 3.61 22.61
CA ILE A 39 -8.99 3.17 23.60
C ILE A 39 -8.36 3.07 24.99
N VAL A 40 -7.16 2.50 25.11
CA VAL A 40 -6.45 2.36 26.38
C VAL A 40 -6.14 3.74 26.97
N ALA A 41 -5.62 4.68 26.17
CA ALA A 41 -5.32 6.04 26.63
C ALA A 41 -6.58 6.79 27.07
N ALA A 42 -7.67 6.70 26.32
CA ALA A 42 -8.95 7.31 26.66
C ALA A 42 -9.52 6.74 27.97
N ARG A 43 -9.47 5.42 28.17
CA ARG A 43 -9.90 4.77 29.42
C ARG A 43 -9.03 5.13 30.62
N ALA A 44 -7.76 5.48 30.39
CA ALA A 44 -6.87 6.02 31.43
C ALA A 44 -7.18 7.49 31.79
N GLY A 45 -8.21 8.09 31.19
CA GLY A 45 -8.64 9.46 31.48
C GLY A 45 -7.91 10.53 30.67
N LYS A 46 -7.22 10.16 29.58
CA LYS A 46 -6.60 11.15 28.69
C LYS A 46 -7.66 11.87 27.84
N ASP A 47 -7.37 13.12 27.49
CA ASP A 47 -8.18 13.91 26.57
C ASP A 47 -8.17 13.33 25.14
N LEU A 48 -9.04 13.85 24.27
CA LEU A 48 -9.19 13.39 22.89
C LEU A 48 -7.89 13.45 22.11
N VAL A 49 -7.16 14.56 22.20
CA VAL A 49 -5.93 14.77 21.41
C VAL A 49 -4.84 13.80 21.85
N SER A 50 -4.61 13.68 23.14
CA SER A 50 -3.63 12.75 23.72
C SER A 50 -3.95 11.29 23.37
N SER A 51 -5.24 10.92 23.40
CA SER A 51 -5.69 9.58 23.06
C SER A 51 -5.47 9.28 21.59
N LEU A 52 -5.83 10.20 20.70
CA LEU A 52 -5.58 10.06 19.24
C LEU A 52 -4.08 9.98 18.94
N ALA A 53 -3.28 10.87 19.52
CA ALA A 53 -1.84 10.88 19.35
C ALA A 53 -1.20 9.54 19.79
N SER A 54 -1.65 8.96 20.89
CA SER A 54 -1.23 7.63 21.36
C SER A 54 -1.51 6.54 20.31
N GLY A 55 -2.64 6.59 19.63
CA GLY A 55 -2.97 5.68 18.54
C GLY A 55 -2.05 5.88 17.31
N LEU A 56 -1.87 7.12 16.88
CA LEU A 56 -1.04 7.46 15.72
C LEU A 56 0.43 7.08 15.94
N LEU A 57 0.96 7.20 17.13
CA LEU A 57 2.33 6.80 17.47
C LEU A 57 2.59 5.29 17.38
N THR A 58 1.57 4.46 17.18
CA THR A 58 1.74 3.03 16.91
C THR A 58 1.92 2.70 15.44
N ILE A 59 1.72 3.67 14.55
CA ILE A 59 1.96 3.49 13.11
C ILE A 59 3.48 3.40 12.89
N GLY A 60 3.88 2.37 12.19
CA GLY A 60 5.30 2.12 11.91
C GLY A 60 5.48 0.95 10.94
N PRO A 61 6.71 0.58 10.59
CA PRO A 61 6.99 -0.43 9.55
C PRO A 61 6.28 -1.78 9.73
N ARG A 62 5.89 -2.12 10.97
CA ARG A 62 5.18 -3.36 11.27
C ARG A 62 3.66 -3.21 11.37
N PHE A 63 3.15 -1.96 11.47
CA PHE A 63 1.72 -1.67 11.64
C PHE A 63 1.38 -0.35 10.93
N GLY A 64 0.74 -0.44 9.76
CA GLY A 64 0.30 0.73 8.99
C GLY A 64 1.39 1.44 8.17
N GLY A 65 2.68 1.10 8.35
CA GLY A 65 3.81 1.71 7.62
C GLY A 65 4.39 0.82 6.51
N ALA A 66 3.72 -0.26 6.17
CA ALA A 66 4.19 -1.18 5.12
C ALA A 66 4.03 -0.61 3.69
N LEU A 67 3.22 0.42 3.52
CA LEU A 67 2.89 1.02 2.22
C LEU A 67 4.11 1.62 1.53
N ASP A 68 4.84 2.51 2.20
CA ASP A 68 6.02 3.16 1.60
C ASP A 68 7.13 2.17 1.29
N GLU A 69 7.37 1.21 2.19
CA GLU A 69 8.40 0.21 1.98
C GLU A 69 8.04 -0.72 0.80
N ALA A 70 6.78 -1.12 0.67
CA ALA A 70 6.29 -1.87 -0.48
C ALA A 70 6.40 -1.03 -1.77
N ALA A 71 5.93 0.22 -1.74
CA ALA A 71 6.02 1.12 -2.88
C ALA A 71 7.47 1.28 -3.36
N ALA A 72 8.40 1.58 -2.46
CA ALA A 72 9.81 1.75 -2.79
C ALA A 72 10.44 0.46 -3.34
N MET A 73 10.15 -0.68 -2.72
CA MET A 73 10.69 -1.99 -3.12
C MET A 73 10.22 -2.38 -4.52
N PHE A 74 8.90 -2.35 -4.77
CA PHE A 74 8.33 -2.72 -6.07
C PHE A 74 8.72 -1.73 -7.16
N THR A 75 8.76 -0.44 -6.86
CA THR A 75 9.19 0.61 -7.79
C THR A 75 10.64 0.42 -8.21
N THR A 76 11.54 0.20 -7.25
CA THR A 76 12.97 0.00 -7.53
C THR A 76 13.19 -1.23 -8.41
N ALA A 77 12.56 -2.36 -8.08
CA ALA A 77 12.69 -3.58 -8.85
C ALA A 77 12.08 -3.45 -10.26
N SER A 78 10.91 -2.82 -10.37
CA SER A 78 10.24 -2.57 -11.66
C SER A 78 11.08 -1.64 -12.55
N ASN A 79 11.64 -0.57 -11.99
CA ASN A 79 12.52 0.36 -12.74
C ASN A 79 13.80 -0.31 -13.24
N ALA A 80 14.32 -1.28 -12.49
CA ALA A 80 15.48 -2.07 -12.89
C ALA A 80 15.14 -3.13 -13.96
N GLY A 81 13.86 -3.28 -14.33
CA GLY A 81 13.42 -4.34 -15.25
C GLY A 81 13.62 -5.74 -14.68
N ALA A 82 13.54 -5.88 -13.35
CA ALA A 82 13.79 -7.15 -12.68
C ALA A 82 12.77 -8.22 -13.13
N ASP A 83 13.26 -9.45 -13.33
CA ASP A 83 12.39 -10.61 -13.45
C ASP A 83 11.81 -10.98 -12.08
N ALA A 84 10.51 -11.34 -12.04
CA ALA A 84 9.82 -11.61 -10.77
C ALA A 84 10.38 -12.86 -10.05
N GLU A 85 10.82 -13.90 -10.78
CA GLU A 85 11.38 -15.11 -10.17
C GLU A 85 12.75 -14.80 -9.56
N VAL A 86 13.59 -14.03 -10.28
CA VAL A 86 14.89 -13.57 -9.82
C VAL A 86 14.73 -12.68 -8.60
N PHE A 87 13.84 -11.70 -8.64
CA PHE A 87 13.55 -10.82 -7.51
C PHE A 87 13.16 -11.61 -6.24
N VAL A 88 12.21 -12.53 -6.35
CA VAL A 88 11.77 -13.36 -5.22
C VAL A 88 12.92 -14.24 -4.69
N ALA A 89 13.75 -14.80 -5.58
CA ALA A 89 14.90 -15.61 -5.19
C ALA A 89 15.95 -14.77 -4.43
N GLU A 90 16.23 -13.55 -4.87
CA GLU A 90 17.17 -12.63 -4.22
C GLU A 90 16.68 -12.20 -2.84
N GLN A 91 15.40 -11.81 -2.70
CA GLN A 91 14.82 -11.47 -1.40
C GLN A 91 14.91 -12.65 -0.42
N ARG A 92 14.61 -13.83 -0.90
CA ARG A 92 14.73 -15.06 -0.09
C ARG A 92 16.18 -15.35 0.32
N LYS A 93 17.15 -15.23 -0.61
CA LYS A 93 18.57 -15.41 -0.33
C LYS A 93 19.09 -14.41 0.71
N ALA A 94 18.60 -13.18 0.64
CA ALA A 94 18.92 -12.12 1.59
C ALA A 94 18.16 -12.25 2.93
N ASN A 95 17.30 -13.26 3.08
CA ASN A 95 16.40 -13.43 4.23
C ASN A 95 15.54 -12.19 4.52
N LYS A 96 15.12 -11.46 3.45
CA LYS A 96 14.27 -10.30 3.53
C LYS A 96 12.82 -10.65 3.21
N LEU A 97 11.89 -9.99 3.90
CA LEU A 97 10.48 -10.07 3.57
C LEU A 97 10.19 -9.22 2.31
N ILE A 98 9.26 -9.70 1.49
CA ILE A 98 8.68 -8.88 0.43
C ILE A 98 7.49 -8.16 1.04
N MET A 99 7.65 -6.86 1.31
CA MET A 99 6.58 -6.06 1.89
C MET A 99 5.40 -5.98 0.91
N GLY A 100 4.19 -6.06 1.45
CA GLY A 100 2.98 -6.11 0.62
C GLY A 100 2.61 -7.52 0.11
N ILE A 101 3.43 -8.55 0.39
CA ILE A 101 3.13 -9.94 0.04
C ILE A 101 2.83 -10.76 1.30
N GLY A 102 1.72 -11.50 1.25
CA GLY A 102 1.31 -12.42 2.32
C GLY A 102 0.16 -11.91 3.17
N HIS A 103 -0.68 -12.84 3.61
CA HIS A 103 -1.83 -12.56 4.48
C HIS A 103 -2.06 -13.70 5.46
N LYS A 104 -2.55 -13.38 6.68
CA LYS A 104 -2.81 -14.40 7.72
C LYS A 104 -4.00 -15.29 7.37
N ILE A 105 -5.05 -14.72 6.76
CA ILE A 105 -6.35 -15.39 6.53
C ILE A 105 -6.66 -15.50 5.03
N LYS A 106 -6.31 -14.47 4.23
CA LYS A 106 -6.60 -14.43 2.80
C LYS A 106 -5.60 -15.26 2.00
N SER A 107 -6.08 -15.79 0.86
CA SER A 107 -5.31 -16.67 -0.03
C SER A 107 -5.92 -16.65 -1.43
N LEU A 108 -5.33 -17.37 -2.38
CA LEU A 108 -5.90 -17.54 -3.71
C LEU A 108 -7.34 -18.08 -3.72
N SER A 109 -7.69 -18.98 -2.78
CA SER A 109 -9.05 -19.53 -2.64
C SER A 109 -9.98 -18.65 -1.80
N ASN A 110 -9.45 -17.68 -1.09
CA ASN A 110 -10.20 -16.71 -0.28
C ASN A 110 -9.64 -15.30 -0.49
N PRO A 111 -9.85 -14.68 -1.66
CA PRO A 111 -9.24 -13.41 -2.02
C PRO A 111 -9.71 -12.25 -1.11
N ASP A 112 -8.87 -11.23 -0.99
CA ASP A 112 -9.24 -9.99 -0.31
C ASP A 112 -10.06 -9.11 -1.27
N LYS A 113 -11.31 -8.87 -0.91
CA LYS A 113 -12.23 -8.08 -1.73
C LYS A 113 -11.76 -6.65 -1.95
N ARG A 114 -11.01 -6.08 -0.99
CA ARG A 114 -10.42 -4.74 -1.12
C ARG A 114 -9.39 -4.71 -2.24
N VAL A 115 -8.51 -5.71 -2.28
CA VAL A 115 -7.50 -5.87 -3.34
C VAL A 115 -8.17 -6.00 -4.71
N GLU A 116 -9.24 -6.80 -4.81
CA GLU A 116 -9.98 -6.97 -6.06
C GLU A 116 -10.55 -5.64 -6.57
N ILE A 117 -11.17 -4.84 -5.68
CA ILE A 117 -11.75 -3.54 -6.02
C ILE A 117 -10.66 -2.57 -6.48
N ILE A 118 -9.57 -2.44 -5.71
CA ILE A 118 -8.48 -1.49 -5.99
C ILE A 118 -7.78 -1.85 -7.29
N LYS A 119 -7.40 -3.12 -7.45
CA LYS A 119 -6.74 -3.65 -8.65
C LYS A 119 -7.59 -3.45 -9.90
N SER A 120 -8.89 -3.80 -9.83
CA SER A 120 -9.78 -3.64 -10.98
C SER A 120 -9.92 -2.18 -11.40
N TYR A 121 -10.07 -1.28 -10.43
CA TYR A 121 -10.14 0.16 -10.71
C TYR A 121 -8.87 0.68 -11.38
N ALA A 122 -7.70 0.31 -10.87
CA ALA A 122 -6.43 0.73 -11.45
C ALA A 122 -6.27 0.23 -12.89
N LEU A 123 -6.54 -1.05 -13.14
CA LEU A 123 -6.44 -1.64 -14.49
C LEU A 123 -7.42 -1.03 -15.50
N GLU A 124 -8.58 -0.54 -15.04
CA GLU A 124 -9.59 0.06 -15.91
C GLU A 124 -9.31 1.54 -16.21
N HIS A 125 -8.74 2.29 -15.27
CA HIS A 125 -8.70 3.75 -15.34
C HIS A 125 -7.31 4.35 -15.47
N PHE A 126 -6.23 3.64 -15.10
CA PHE A 126 -4.88 4.18 -15.22
C PHE A 126 -4.31 3.90 -16.60
N THR A 127 -3.58 4.86 -17.14
CA THR A 127 -2.92 4.73 -18.44
C THR A 127 -1.65 3.89 -18.36
N ASP A 128 -1.04 3.79 -17.17
CA ASP A 128 0.10 2.93 -16.88
C ASP A 128 -0.15 2.12 -15.61
N ASN A 129 0.20 0.85 -15.64
CA ASN A 129 0.08 -0.11 -14.55
C ASN A 129 1.35 -0.98 -14.46
N THR A 130 2.51 -0.40 -14.69
CA THR A 130 3.77 -1.13 -14.79
C THR A 130 4.17 -1.75 -13.45
N VAL A 131 4.08 -0.99 -12.35
CA VAL A 131 4.44 -1.48 -11.03
C VAL A 131 3.42 -2.49 -10.50
N LEU A 132 2.13 -2.25 -10.76
CA LEU A 132 1.08 -3.22 -10.43
C LEU A 132 1.28 -4.56 -11.17
N LYS A 133 1.58 -4.52 -12.46
CA LYS A 133 1.83 -5.74 -13.26
C LYS A 133 3.03 -6.51 -12.73
N PHE A 134 4.10 -5.82 -12.36
CA PHE A 134 5.27 -6.45 -11.72
C PHE A 134 4.89 -7.10 -10.38
N ALA A 135 4.14 -6.41 -9.51
CA ALA A 135 3.69 -6.97 -8.25
C ALA A 135 2.79 -8.21 -8.42
N LEU A 136 1.92 -8.22 -9.42
CA LEU A 136 1.11 -9.40 -9.77
C LEU A 136 1.96 -10.56 -10.29
N ALA A 137 3.02 -10.29 -11.04
CA ALA A 137 3.98 -11.33 -11.45
C ALA A 137 4.72 -11.91 -10.22
N VAL A 138 5.12 -11.07 -9.28
CA VAL A 138 5.70 -11.52 -7.99
C VAL A 138 4.70 -12.37 -7.20
N GLU A 139 3.42 -11.98 -7.12
CA GLU A 139 2.36 -12.78 -6.49
C GLU A 139 2.26 -14.17 -7.11
N GLN A 140 2.28 -14.27 -8.46
CA GLN A 140 2.25 -15.56 -9.14
C GLN A 140 3.42 -16.48 -8.75
N VAL A 141 4.60 -15.92 -8.56
CA VAL A 141 5.77 -16.68 -8.10
C VAL A 141 5.63 -17.12 -6.64
N THR A 142 5.25 -16.20 -5.75
CA THR A 142 5.17 -16.46 -4.32
C THR A 142 4.06 -17.43 -3.96
N THR A 143 2.92 -17.37 -4.65
CA THR A 143 1.77 -18.24 -4.42
C THR A 143 2.00 -19.69 -4.86
N LYS A 144 2.93 -19.95 -5.80
CA LYS A 144 3.40 -21.32 -6.11
C LYS A 144 3.96 -22.02 -4.88
N LYS A 145 4.58 -21.27 -3.95
CA LYS A 145 5.14 -21.80 -2.71
C LYS A 145 4.08 -21.99 -1.63
N LYS A 146 3.19 -20.99 -1.45
CA LYS A 146 2.15 -21.01 -0.42
C LYS A 146 0.99 -20.10 -0.83
N ALA A 147 -0.22 -20.64 -0.85
CA ALA A 147 -1.42 -19.99 -1.38
C ALA A 147 -1.79 -18.66 -0.70
N ASN A 148 -1.30 -18.39 0.50
CA ASN A 148 -1.53 -17.13 1.22
C ASN A 148 -0.42 -16.08 1.03
N LEU A 149 0.58 -16.33 0.19
CA LEU A 149 1.59 -15.34 -0.21
C LEU A 149 1.10 -14.49 -1.39
N ILE A 150 -0.11 -14.00 -1.26
CA ILE A 150 -0.79 -13.11 -2.21
C ILE A 150 -0.35 -11.65 -2.01
N LEU A 151 -0.58 -10.82 -3.01
CA LEU A 151 -0.51 -9.36 -2.86
C LEU A 151 -1.59 -8.93 -1.89
N ASN A 152 -1.20 -8.39 -0.74
CA ASN A 152 -2.14 -7.94 0.29
C ASN A 152 -2.62 -6.50 0.00
N VAL A 153 -3.51 -5.97 0.84
CA VAL A 153 -4.10 -4.65 0.63
C VAL A 153 -3.04 -3.54 0.65
N ASP A 154 -2.06 -3.62 1.56
CA ASP A 154 -1.00 -2.61 1.66
C ASP A 154 -0.14 -2.60 0.39
N GLY A 155 0.30 -3.77 -0.06
CA GLY A 155 1.05 -3.90 -1.31
C GLY A 155 0.27 -3.44 -2.53
N CYS A 156 -1.02 -3.80 -2.61
CA CYS A 156 -1.88 -3.38 -3.72
C CYS A 156 -2.07 -1.86 -3.76
N ILE A 157 -2.38 -1.23 -2.62
CA ILE A 157 -2.48 0.23 -2.53
C ILE A 157 -1.16 0.87 -2.92
N ALA A 158 -0.05 0.40 -2.37
CA ALA A 158 1.28 0.93 -2.62
C ALA A 158 1.62 0.99 -4.12
N VAL A 159 1.52 -0.13 -4.82
CA VAL A 159 1.88 -0.18 -6.25
C VAL A 159 0.90 0.58 -7.13
N CYS A 160 -0.40 0.53 -6.83
CA CYS A 160 -1.39 1.31 -7.57
C CYS A 160 -1.22 2.82 -7.36
N PHE A 161 -0.79 3.24 -6.16
CA PHE A 161 -0.50 4.64 -5.90
C PHE A 161 0.69 5.15 -6.70
N VAL A 162 1.76 4.36 -6.80
CA VAL A 162 2.92 4.69 -7.66
C VAL A 162 2.48 4.85 -9.10
N ASP A 163 1.75 3.89 -9.65
CA ASP A 163 1.26 3.94 -11.02
C ASP A 163 0.32 5.12 -11.24
N MET A 164 -0.56 5.44 -10.29
CA MET A 164 -1.44 6.61 -10.35
C MET A 164 -0.62 7.91 -10.38
N LEU A 165 0.35 8.10 -9.49
CA LEU A 165 1.17 9.30 -9.44
C LEU A 165 1.96 9.51 -10.73
N ARG A 166 2.53 8.45 -11.29
CA ARG A 166 3.31 8.50 -12.53
C ARG A 166 2.46 8.73 -13.77
N SER A 167 1.22 8.26 -13.79
CA SER A 167 0.35 8.29 -14.97
C SER A 167 -0.71 9.38 -14.96
N CYS A 168 -0.93 10.07 -13.85
CA CYS A 168 -2.01 11.07 -13.74
C CYS A 168 -1.72 12.41 -14.44
N GLY A 169 -0.51 12.63 -14.93
CA GLY A 169 -0.12 13.86 -15.63
C GLY A 169 0.06 15.08 -14.72
N ALA A 170 -0.14 14.94 -13.40
CA ALA A 170 0.09 16.00 -12.44
C ALA A 170 1.54 16.08 -11.94
N PHE A 171 2.31 15.02 -12.12
CA PHE A 171 3.69 14.87 -11.65
C PHE A 171 4.57 14.31 -12.76
N SER A 172 5.87 14.67 -12.73
CA SER A 172 6.87 13.90 -13.47
C SER A 172 7.16 12.58 -12.75
N ASN A 173 7.76 11.62 -13.46
CA ASN A 173 8.18 10.36 -12.83
C ASN A 173 9.17 10.59 -11.68
N GLU A 174 10.06 11.56 -11.83
CA GLU A 174 11.03 11.92 -10.79
C GLU A 174 10.35 12.50 -9.55
N GLU A 175 9.37 13.41 -9.72
CA GLU A 175 8.58 13.94 -8.61
C GLU A 175 7.80 12.84 -7.90
N ALA A 176 7.18 11.91 -8.65
CA ALA A 176 6.45 10.77 -8.07
C ALA A 176 7.39 9.87 -7.26
N ASP A 177 8.56 9.56 -7.80
CA ASP A 177 9.56 8.72 -7.13
C ASP A 177 10.14 9.41 -5.87
N ASP A 178 10.33 10.73 -5.92
CA ASP A 178 10.74 11.52 -4.75
C ASP A 178 9.69 11.50 -3.65
N MET A 179 8.40 11.64 -3.99
CA MET A 179 7.31 11.53 -3.03
C MET A 179 7.32 10.17 -2.33
N ILE A 180 7.49 9.08 -3.08
CA ILE A 180 7.55 7.72 -2.52
C ILE A 180 8.76 7.57 -1.61
N ARG A 181 9.95 8.05 -2.03
CA ARG A 181 11.16 7.99 -1.20
C ARG A 181 11.04 8.79 0.10
N ASN A 182 10.29 9.87 0.07
CA ASN A 182 10.05 10.73 1.24
C ASN A 182 8.86 10.26 2.11
N GLY A 183 8.28 9.11 1.84
CA GLY A 183 7.27 8.51 2.69
C GLY A 183 5.90 9.18 2.59
N CYS A 184 5.48 9.59 1.40
CA CYS A 184 4.20 10.27 1.22
C CYS A 184 2.97 9.37 1.48
N LEU A 185 3.15 8.05 1.48
CA LEU A 185 2.08 7.08 1.71
C LEU A 185 1.95 6.69 3.19
N ASN A 186 2.89 7.06 4.04
CA ASN A 186 2.80 6.79 5.46
C ASN A 186 1.62 7.55 6.08
N GLY A 187 0.71 6.82 6.68
CA GLY A 187 -0.47 7.40 7.32
C GLY A 187 -1.74 7.36 6.47
N LEU A 188 -1.69 6.68 5.34
CA LEU A 188 -2.91 6.32 4.58
C LEU A 188 -3.81 5.34 5.33
#